data_93275ca39d7f897a5ef483ba90818766
#
_entry.id   93275ca39d7f897a5ef483ba90818766
#
_cell.length_a   1.000
_cell.length_b   1.000
_cell.length_c   1.000
_cell.angle_alpha   90.00
_cell.angle_beta   90.00
_cell.angle_gamma   90.00
#
_symmetry.space_group_name_H-M   'P 1'
#
loop_
_entity.id
_entity.type
_entity.pdbx_description
1 polymer ?
#
loop_
_entity_poly.entity_id
_entity_poly.type
_entity_poly.pdbx_seq_one_letter_code
_entity_poly.pdbx_strand_id
1 'polypeptide(L)'
;MDGWESGVIRVHDSLKLYSGLTEEELKASWFYRENRTEVQKLTTGYTWYKFKSDASADVKAFYLALCFHQSRLVQASLALDGEEFPSSWDDWTEAGEMKRKLAHDEWLKNQISTAPHINRSKPYPYMEYSFPWGSIYSSYDPRSASASIGLNFT
;
A
#
# COMPACT_ATOMS: atom_id res chain seq x y z
N MET A 1 3.48 -10.87 16.70
CA MET A 1 3.04 -11.73 15.59
C MET A 1 2.80 -10.90 14.35
N ASP A 2 3.34 -11.31 13.23
CA ASP A 2 3.13 -10.62 11.96
C ASP A 2 1.75 -10.93 11.39
N GLY A 3 1.17 -10.00 10.68
CA GLY A 3 -0.07 -10.20 9.98
C GLY A 3 -0.86 -8.92 9.81
N TRP A 4 -1.69 -8.90 8.79
CA TRP A 4 -2.50 -7.73 8.47
C TRP A 4 -3.50 -7.40 9.59
N GLU A 5 -4.03 -8.44 10.25
CA GLU A 5 -5.00 -8.26 11.34
C GLU A 5 -4.36 -7.70 12.60
N SER A 6 -3.08 -8.00 12.84
CA SER A 6 -2.33 -7.51 14.00
C SER A 6 -1.67 -6.15 13.78
N GLY A 7 -1.70 -5.64 12.54
CA GLY A 7 -1.07 -4.36 12.21
C GLY A 7 0.43 -4.41 12.02
N VAL A 8 1.00 -5.61 11.89
CA VAL A 8 2.43 -5.81 11.60
C VAL A 8 2.53 -6.47 10.23
N ILE A 9 2.82 -5.67 9.22
CA ILE A 9 2.76 -6.09 7.83
C ILE A 9 4.16 -6.19 7.26
N ARG A 10 4.56 -7.42 6.93
CA ARG A 10 5.86 -7.66 6.32
C ARG A 10 5.77 -7.41 4.82
N VAL A 11 6.41 -6.34 4.35
CA VAL A 11 6.48 -6.01 2.91
C VAL A 11 7.74 -6.56 2.26
N HIS A 12 8.74 -6.88 3.08
CA HIS A 12 10.00 -7.47 2.66
C HIS A 12 10.65 -8.15 3.88
N ASP A 13 11.59 -9.06 3.68
CA ASP A 13 12.29 -9.70 4.79
C ASP A 13 12.98 -8.69 5.71
N SER A 14 13.43 -7.57 5.15
CA SER A 14 14.12 -6.52 5.91
C SER A 14 13.20 -5.41 6.42
N LEU A 15 11.91 -5.43 6.09
CA LEU A 15 11.02 -4.31 6.44
C LEU A 15 9.63 -4.77 6.82
N LYS A 16 9.22 -4.42 8.04
CA LYS A 16 7.84 -4.57 8.53
C LYS A 16 7.23 -3.20 8.75
N LEU A 17 5.97 -3.05 8.37
CA LEU A 17 5.20 -1.83 8.62
C LEU A 17 4.36 -2.03 9.88
N TYR A 18 4.40 -1.07 10.78
CA TYR A 18 3.59 -1.08 12.01
C TYR A 18 3.50 0.34 12.57
N SER A 19 2.54 0.55 13.48
CA SER A 19 2.30 1.84 14.11
C SER A 19 3.43 2.22 15.05
N GLY A 20 4.40 2.88 14.72
CA GLY A 20 5.55 3.21 15.52
C GLY A 20 6.87 2.98 14.80
N LEU A 21 6.78 2.44 13.58
CA LEU A 21 7.97 2.37 12.74
C LEU A 21 8.53 3.78 12.58
N THR A 22 9.83 3.94 12.84
CA THR A 22 10.50 5.23 12.76
C THR A 22 11.20 5.39 11.41
N GLU A 23 11.47 6.65 11.05
CA GLU A 23 12.25 6.94 9.84
C GLU A 23 13.66 6.34 9.93
N GLU A 24 14.26 6.31 11.12
CA GLU A 24 15.59 5.71 11.33
C GLU A 24 15.58 4.21 11.04
N GLU A 25 14.56 3.51 11.52
CA GLU A 25 14.41 2.07 11.26
C GLU A 25 14.20 1.81 9.76
N LEU A 26 13.41 2.64 9.08
CA LEU A 26 13.21 2.52 7.65
C LEU A 26 14.53 2.71 6.90
N LYS A 27 15.25 3.77 7.21
CA LYS A 27 16.51 4.11 6.52
C LYS A 27 17.60 3.08 6.77
N ALA A 28 17.55 2.37 7.88
CA ALA A 28 18.50 1.31 8.20
C ALA A 28 18.20 0.00 7.44
N SER A 29 17.02 -0.13 6.84
CA SER A 29 16.63 -1.37 6.16
C SER A 29 17.30 -1.51 4.79
N TRP A 30 17.56 -2.76 4.42
CA TRP A 30 18.06 -3.09 3.09
C TRP A 30 17.06 -2.67 2.01
N PHE A 31 15.76 -2.85 2.29
CA PHE A 31 14.70 -2.47 1.37
C PHE A 31 14.76 -0.99 0.98
N TYR A 32 15.01 -0.11 1.94
CA TYR A 32 15.15 1.33 1.71
C TYR A 32 16.30 1.62 0.73
N ARG A 33 17.44 0.97 0.96
CA ARG A 33 18.62 1.22 0.12
C ARG A 33 18.44 0.73 -1.31
N GLU A 34 17.76 -0.42 -1.49
CA GLU A 34 17.68 -1.06 -2.80
C GLU A 34 16.47 -0.63 -3.63
N ASN A 35 15.38 -0.19 -3.00
CA ASN A 35 14.12 0.01 -3.71
C ASN A 35 13.59 1.45 -3.67
N ARG A 36 14.24 2.35 -2.96
CA ARG A 36 13.77 3.73 -2.87
C ARG A 36 13.89 4.43 -4.23
N THR A 37 12.79 5.08 -4.65
CA THR A 37 12.75 5.83 -5.91
C THR A 37 12.68 7.33 -5.68
N GLU A 38 12.03 7.78 -4.60
CA GLU A 38 11.79 9.21 -4.36
C GLU A 38 11.57 9.47 -2.88
N VAL A 39 11.97 10.66 -2.42
CA VAL A 39 11.62 11.18 -1.09
C VAL A 39 11.03 12.56 -1.30
N GLN A 40 9.84 12.79 -0.74
CA GLN A 40 9.14 14.07 -0.85
C GLN A 40 8.81 14.59 0.54
N LYS A 41 9.45 15.71 0.92
CA LYS A 41 9.17 16.40 2.19
C LYS A 41 8.17 17.50 1.93
N LEU A 42 7.08 17.49 2.69
CA LEU A 42 6.04 18.52 2.58
C LEU A 42 6.24 19.59 3.65
N THR A 43 5.81 20.80 3.35
CA THR A 43 5.88 21.93 4.30
C THR A 43 5.00 21.71 5.53
N THR A 44 4.04 20.79 5.44
CA THR A 44 3.12 20.41 6.53
C THR A 44 3.76 19.50 7.57
N GLY A 45 5.00 19.08 7.37
CA GLY A 45 5.69 18.17 8.28
C GLY A 45 5.59 16.69 7.93
N TYR A 46 4.87 16.37 6.87
CA TYR A 46 4.77 14.99 6.39
C TYR A 46 5.89 14.71 5.39
N THR A 47 6.43 13.50 5.43
CA THR A 47 7.45 13.03 4.49
C THR A 47 6.98 11.74 3.86
N TRP A 48 6.97 11.70 2.53
CA TRP A 48 6.65 10.52 1.76
C TRP A 48 7.91 9.89 1.20
N TYR A 49 8.05 8.59 1.44
CA TYR A 49 9.11 7.77 0.83
C TYR A 49 8.45 6.83 -0.15
N LYS A 50 8.93 6.83 -1.39
CA LYS A 50 8.35 6.01 -2.46
C LYS A 50 9.32 4.93 -2.89
N PHE A 51 8.78 3.75 -3.16
CA PHE A 51 9.56 2.56 -3.50
C PHE A 51 8.94 1.83 -4.66
N LYS A 52 9.78 1.11 -5.41
CA LYS A 52 9.34 0.13 -6.38
C LYS A 52 10.09 -1.16 -6.13
N SER A 53 9.36 -2.25 -5.97
CA SER A 53 9.94 -3.58 -5.78
C SER A 53 9.60 -4.44 -6.99
N ASP A 54 10.63 -5.04 -7.60
CA ASP A 54 10.45 -5.91 -8.76
C ASP A 54 9.92 -7.28 -8.33
N ALA A 55 9.29 -7.98 -9.28
CA ALA A 55 8.78 -9.32 -9.04
C ALA A 55 9.92 -10.29 -8.74
N SER A 56 9.67 -11.21 -7.83
CA SER A 56 10.53 -12.35 -7.56
C SER A 56 9.74 -13.65 -7.75
N ALA A 57 10.35 -14.80 -7.48
CA ALA A 57 9.72 -16.11 -7.71
C ALA A 57 8.36 -16.23 -7.01
N ASP A 58 8.23 -15.69 -5.79
CA ASP A 58 7.04 -15.86 -4.96
C ASP A 58 6.30 -14.56 -4.67
N VAL A 59 6.80 -13.41 -5.13
CA VAL A 59 6.26 -12.10 -4.80
C VAL A 59 6.05 -11.29 -6.08
N LYS A 60 4.85 -10.72 -6.23
CA LYS A 60 4.55 -9.82 -7.34
C LYS A 60 5.27 -8.50 -7.17
N ALA A 61 5.57 -7.83 -8.29
CA ALA A 61 6.07 -6.46 -8.25
C ALA A 61 5.03 -5.53 -7.63
N PHE A 62 5.50 -4.52 -6.93
CA PHE A 62 4.58 -3.55 -6.31
C PHE A 62 5.23 -2.19 -6.14
N TYR A 63 4.38 -1.16 -6.07
CA TYR A 63 4.75 0.18 -5.64
C TYR A 63 4.35 0.35 -4.19
N LEU A 64 5.19 1.04 -3.43
CA LEU A 64 4.92 1.32 -2.02
C LEU A 64 5.22 2.78 -1.74
N ALA A 65 4.34 3.45 -1.01
CA ALA A 65 4.58 4.79 -0.51
C ALA A 65 4.33 4.81 1.00
N LEU A 66 5.27 5.35 1.76
CA LEU A 66 5.20 5.41 3.21
C LEU A 66 5.22 6.87 3.65
N CYS A 67 4.24 7.26 4.46
CA CYS A 67 4.12 8.62 4.96
C CYS A 67 4.47 8.67 6.44
N PHE A 68 5.43 9.52 6.78
CA PHE A 68 5.88 9.74 8.15
C PHE A 68 5.52 11.14 8.62
N HIS A 69 5.16 11.23 9.89
CA HIS A 69 4.92 12.50 10.57
C HIS A 69 5.56 12.40 11.96
N GLN A 70 6.38 13.39 12.31
CA GLN A 70 7.12 13.39 13.57
C GLN A 70 7.94 12.09 13.73
N SER A 71 8.62 11.68 12.65
CA SER A 71 9.47 10.50 12.57
C SER A 71 8.77 9.15 12.73
N ARG A 72 7.43 9.12 12.69
CA ARG A 72 6.67 7.88 12.83
C ARG A 72 5.76 7.62 11.64
N LEU A 73 5.63 6.35 11.25
CA LEU A 73 4.76 5.93 10.16
C LEU A 73 3.30 6.20 10.52
N VAL A 74 2.59 6.94 9.65
CA VAL A 74 1.17 7.25 9.85
C VAL A 74 0.29 6.67 8.75
N GLN A 75 0.84 6.48 7.56
CA GLN A 75 0.07 6.02 6.41
C GLN A 75 0.97 5.27 5.43
N ALA A 76 0.39 4.29 4.76
CA ALA A 76 1.08 3.60 3.67
C ALA A 76 0.11 3.39 2.51
N SER A 77 0.66 3.35 1.31
CA SER A 77 -0.10 3.07 0.10
C SER A 77 0.67 2.02 -0.71
N LEU A 78 -0.04 1.04 -1.24
CA LEU A 78 0.55 -0.08 -1.96
C LEU A 78 -0.27 -0.37 -3.21
N ALA A 79 0.40 -0.59 -4.33
CA ALA A 79 -0.25 -0.95 -5.58
C ALA A 79 0.51 -2.06 -6.27
N LEU A 80 -0.19 -3.12 -6.68
CA LEU A 80 0.39 -4.20 -7.44
C LEU A 80 0.78 -3.71 -8.83
N ASP A 81 1.91 -4.20 -9.33
CA ASP A 81 2.38 -3.93 -10.69
C ASP A 81 2.44 -5.24 -11.47
N GLY A 82 2.53 -5.15 -12.79
CA GLY A 82 2.58 -6.30 -13.68
C GLY A 82 2.10 -5.93 -15.06
N GLU A 83 2.37 -6.80 -16.03
CA GLU A 83 1.99 -6.58 -17.42
C GLU A 83 0.47 -6.47 -17.62
N GLU A 84 -0.31 -7.10 -16.74
CA GLU A 84 -1.77 -7.09 -16.80
C GLU A 84 -2.40 -5.76 -16.36
N PHE A 85 -1.59 -4.82 -15.83
CA PHE A 85 -2.08 -3.54 -15.34
C PHE A 85 -1.44 -2.38 -16.09
N PRO A 86 -2.14 -1.22 -16.19
CA PRO A 86 -1.53 -0.01 -16.75
C PRO A 86 -0.31 0.43 -15.94
N SER A 87 0.77 0.81 -16.61
CA SER A 87 1.98 1.29 -15.97
C SER A 87 2.31 2.74 -16.30
N SER A 88 1.60 3.33 -17.26
CA SER A 88 1.78 4.72 -17.70
C SER A 88 0.46 5.28 -18.21
N TRP A 89 0.42 6.59 -18.41
CA TRP A 89 -0.77 7.23 -19.00
C TRP A 89 -1.01 6.79 -20.45
N ASP A 90 0.04 6.35 -21.16
CA ASP A 90 -0.08 5.91 -22.55
C ASP A 90 -0.86 4.60 -22.69
N ASP A 91 -0.75 3.71 -21.71
CA ASP A 91 -1.45 2.42 -21.72
C ASP A 91 -2.63 2.37 -20.73
N TRP A 92 -2.94 3.50 -20.10
CA TRP A 92 -3.98 3.56 -19.07
C TRP A 92 -5.37 3.36 -19.66
N THR A 93 -6.17 2.51 -18.99
CA THR A 93 -7.60 2.37 -19.23
C THR A 93 -8.29 2.20 -17.89
N GLU A 94 -9.55 2.65 -17.78
CA GLU A 94 -10.32 2.45 -16.56
C GLU A 94 -10.51 0.95 -16.30
N ALA A 95 -10.78 0.17 -17.33
CA ALA A 95 -10.92 -1.28 -17.20
C ALA A 95 -9.65 -1.94 -16.64
N GLY A 96 -8.48 -1.48 -17.07
CA GLY A 96 -7.20 -1.97 -16.55
C GLY A 96 -6.99 -1.63 -15.08
N GLU A 97 -7.35 -0.41 -14.67
CA GLU A 97 -7.26 -0.01 -13.25
C GLU A 97 -8.28 -0.73 -12.39
N MET A 98 -9.48 -1.00 -12.92
CA MET A 98 -10.47 -1.80 -12.19
C MET A 98 -9.99 -3.24 -12.02
N LYS A 99 -9.25 -3.76 -12.97
CA LYS A 99 -8.62 -5.07 -12.87
C LYS A 99 -7.58 -5.09 -11.73
N ARG A 100 -6.79 -4.01 -11.60
CA ARG A 100 -5.87 -3.86 -10.48
C ARG A 100 -6.65 -3.80 -9.15
N LYS A 101 -7.75 -3.05 -9.09
CA LYS A 101 -8.60 -2.96 -7.90
C LYS A 101 -9.09 -4.36 -7.47
N LEU A 102 -9.57 -5.17 -8.42
CA LEU A 102 -10.02 -6.53 -8.14
C LEU A 102 -8.87 -7.42 -7.66
N ALA A 103 -7.69 -7.26 -8.22
CA ALA A 103 -6.51 -8.01 -7.77
C ALA A 103 -6.13 -7.64 -6.34
N HIS A 104 -6.24 -6.35 -5.96
CA HIS A 104 -6.03 -5.90 -4.59
C HIS A 104 -7.04 -6.54 -3.65
N ASP A 105 -8.32 -6.56 -4.03
CA ASP A 105 -9.37 -7.17 -3.22
C ASP A 105 -9.11 -8.65 -2.95
N GLU A 106 -8.73 -9.40 -3.99
CA GLU A 106 -8.42 -10.82 -3.87
C GLU A 106 -7.21 -11.06 -2.97
N TRP A 107 -6.18 -10.23 -3.15
CA TRP A 107 -4.98 -10.35 -2.34
C TRP A 107 -5.29 -10.10 -0.86
N LEU A 108 -6.06 -9.06 -0.55
CA LEU A 108 -6.45 -8.77 0.83
C LEU A 108 -7.31 -9.87 1.44
N LYS A 109 -8.25 -10.42 0.67
CA LYS A 109 -9.08 -11.55 1.14
C LYS A 109 -8.24 -12.78 1.48
N ASN A 110 -7.13 -12.98 0.79
CA ASN A 110 -6.23 -14.09 1.09
C ASN A 110 -5.36 -13.84 2.33
N GLN A 111 -5.15 -12.56 2.70
CA GLN A 111 -4.34 -12.19 3.86
C GLN A 111 -5.17 -12.04 5.15
N ILE A 112 -6.44 -11.69 5.01
CA ILE A 112 -7.31 -11.33 6.13
C ILE A 112 -8.46 -12.32 6.22
N SER A 113 -8.61 -12.97 7.37
CA SER A 113 -9.63 -14.02 7.55
C SER A 113 -11.03 -13.47 7.82
N THR A 114 -11.14 -12.24 8.31
CA THR A 114 -12.44 -11.63 8.58
C THR A 114 -13.01 -10.95 7.34
N ALA A 115 -14.34 -10.78 7.30
CA ALA A 115 -14.98 -10.05 6.22
C ALA A 115 -14.68 -8.54 6.33
N PRO A 116 -14.65 -7.80 5.20
CA PRO A 116 -14.50 -6.35 5.27
C PRO A 116 -15.69 -5.71 5.98
N HIS A 117 -15.41 -4.62 6.70
CA HIS A 117 -16.43 -3.85 7.41
C HIS A 117 -17.25 -3.00 6.45
N ILE A 118 -16.64 -2.55 5.36
CA ILE A 118 -17.30 -1.82 4.29
C ILE A 118 -16.97 -2.53 2.96
N ASN A 119 -18.00 -2.75 2.15
CA ASN A 119 -17.80 -3.32 0.82
C ASN A 119 -18.92 -2.79 -0.06
N ARG A 120 -18.60 -1.86 -0.94
CA ARG A 120 -19.58 -1.23 -1.82
C ARG A 120 -19.06 -1.14 -3.25
N SER A 121 -19.97 -1.10 -4.20
CA SER A 121 -19.64 -1.02 -5.63
C SER A 121 -19.85 0.38 -6.21
N LYS A 122 -20.61 1.25 -5.53
CA LYS A 122 -20.98 2.57 -6.06
C LYS A 122 -20.71 3.68 -5.07
N PRO A 123 -20.34 4.88 -5.51
CA PRO A 123 -20.14 5.26 -6.92
C PRO A 123 -18.92 4.62 -7.58
N TYR A 124 -17.96 4.19 -6.76
CA TYR A 124 -16.78 3.42 -7.20
C TYR A 124 -16.55 2.28 -6.22
N PRO A 125 -15.98 1.15 -6.67
CA PRO A 125 -15.73 0.03 -5.77
C PRO A 125 -14.79 0.41 -4.64
N TYR A 126 -15.17 0.05 -3.41
CA TYR A 126 -14.42 0.39 -2.20
C TYR A 126 -14.60 -0.72 -1.16
N MET A 127 -13.52 -1.13 -0.54
CA MET A 127 -13.52 -2.15 0.49
C MET A 127 -12.62 -1.71 1.64
N GLU A 128 -13.08 -1.88 2.87
CA GLU A 128 -12.34 -1.45 4.06
C GLU A 128 -12.43 -2.47 5.18
N TYR A 129 -11.31 -2.69 5.84
CA TYR A 129 -11.19 -3.45 7.07
C TYR A 129 -10.78 -2.51 8.19
N SER A 130 -11.44 -2.60 9.33
CA SER A 130 -11.11 -1.77 10.51
C SER A 130 -10.61 -2.65 11.64
N PHE A 131 -9.51 -2.24 12.27
CA PHE A 131 -8.87 -2.95 13.38
C PHE A 131 -8.50 -1.96 14.49
N PRO A 132 -8.23 -2.42 15.72
CA PRO A 132 -7.79 -1.51 16.78
C PRO A 132 -6.53 -0.71 16.44
N TRP A 133 -5.65 -1.24 15.61
CA TRP A 133 -4.42 -0.54 15.21
C TRP A 133 -4.61 0.45 14.06
N GLY A 134 -5.74 0.40 13.35
CA GLY A 134 -6.00 1.27 12.22
C GLY A 134 -6.89 0.62 11.18
N SER A 135 -6.76 1.02 9.93
CA SER A 135 -7.59 0.51 8.85
C SER A 135 -6.80 0.16 7.61
N ILE A 136 -7.35 -0.77 6.83
CA ILE A 136 -6.85 -1.19 5.53
C ILE A 136 -7.97 -0.98 4.53
N TYR A 137 -7.70 -0.32 3.41
CA TYR A 137 -8.72 -0.15 2.39
C TYR A 137 -8.17 -0.44 0.99
N SER A 138 -9.06 -0.91 0.13
CA SER A 138 -8.81 -1.12 -1.29
C SER A 138 -9.77 -0.23 -2.06
N SER A 139 -9.24 0.70 -2.85
CA SER A 139 -10.06 1.73 -3.50
C SER A 139 -9.60 2.02 -4.91
N TYR A 140 -10.53 2.59 -5.69
CA TYR A 140 -10.22 3.28 -6.93
C TYR A 140 -10.54 4.76 -6.72
N ASP A 141 -9.55 5.61 -6.92
CA ASP A 141 -9.72 7.07 -6.80
C ASP A 141 -9.89 7.67 -8.20
N PRO A 142 -11.08 8.19 -8.53
CA PRO A 142 -11.33 8.77 -9.85
C PRO A 142 -10.51 10.04 -10.12
N ARG A 143 -10.08 10.74 -9.06
CA ARG A 143 -9.28 11.97 -9.20
C ARG A 143 -7.86 11.67 -9.66
N SER A 144 -7.27 10.61 -9.16
CA SER A 144 -5.94 10.15 -9.59
C SER A 144 -6.02 9.07 -10.68
N ALA A 145 -7.22 8.57 -10.95
CA ALA A 145 -7.48 7.49 -11.91
C ALA A 145 -6.64 6.26 -11.58
N SER A 146 -6.53 5.91 -10.30
CA SER A 146 -5.67 4.81 -9.84
C SER A 146 -6.30 4.00 -8.72
N ALA A 147 -5.99 2.71 -8.72
CA ALA A 147 -6.35 1.79 -7.66
C ALA A 147 -5.18 1.62 -6.70
N SER A 148 -5.47 1.53 -5.40
CA SER A 148 -4.44 1.31 -4.37
C SER A 148 -5.01 0.60 -3.16
N ILE A 149 -4.10 -0.01 -2.39
CA ILE A 149 -4.37 -0.47 -1.04
C ILE A 149 -3.78 0.58 -0.11
N GLY A 150 -4.58 1.10 0.81
CA GLY A 150 -4.14 2.07 1.79
C GLY A 150 -4.14 1.50 3.19
N LEU A 151 -3.18 1.94 3.99
CA LEU A 151 -3.07 1.61 5.41
C LEU A 151 -3.03 2.91 6.18
N ASN A 152 -3.92 3.04 7.17
CA ASN A 152 -3.89 4.16 8.11
C ASN A 152 -3.59 3.62 9.50
N PHE A 153 -2.53 4.11 10.10
CA PHE A 153 -2.12 3.70 11.46
C PHE A 153 -2.63 4.73 12.48
N THR A 154 -3.26 4.25 13.51
CA THR A 154 -3.76 5.11 14.60
C THR A 154 -2.82 5.14 15.78
#